data_c67dd694c08cdc44d93073a9f7462180
#
_entry.id   c67dd694c08cdc44d93073a9f7462180
#
_cell.length_a   1.000
_cell.length_b   1.000
_cell.length_c   1.000
_cell.angle_alpha   90.00
_cell.angle_beta   90.00
_cell.angle_gamma   90.00
#
_symmetry.space_group_name_H-M   'P 1'
#
loop_
_entity.id
_entity.type
_entity.pdbx_description
1 polymer ?
#
loop_
_entity_poly.entity_id
_entity_poly.type
_entity_poly.pdbx_seq_one_letter_code
_entity_poly.pdbx_strand_id
1 'polypeptide(L)'
;VMSWREAYVGGKSVGVPGVLRALADAHQLYGKLPWEALFTDAITLAEQGFPVTERTAKQLAFGWNQGLKQLAPANQYFYPGGEPLPAGHLLKNPEYAAILRQIAKDGVSAFYEGANAQAMVNTVQQAAVNPGQLTLTDLAAYRAEQRDAVCISYRVYQICGMAPPSSGGIAVLQMMGILESFPLSEMK
;
A
#
# COMPACT_ATOMS: atom_id res chain seq x y z
N VAL A 1 10.98 7.80 24.35
CA VAL A 1 10.66 8.15 22.96
C VAL A 1 11.25 7.07 22.06
N MET A 2 10.42 6.43 21.24
CA MET A 2 10.84 5.40 20.30
C MET A 2 11.72 6.01 19.21
N SER A 3 12.83 5.35 18.84
CA SER A 3 13.65 5.80 17.71
C SER A 3 12.87 5.66 16.39
N TRP A 4 13.25 6.41 15.37
CA TRP A 4 12.59 6.32 14.07
C TRP A 4 12.65 4.90 13.48
N ARG A 5 13.75 4.19 13.68
CA ARG A 5 13.90 2.79 13.24
C ARG A 5 12.96 1.83 13.96
N GLU A 6 12.75 2.02 15.26
CA GLU A 6 11.78 1.24 16.03
C GLU A 6 10.33 1.55 15.61
N ALA A 7 10.10 2.74 15.08
CA ALA A 7 8.74 3.17 14.71
C ALA A 7 8.22 2.53 13.42
N TYR A 8 9.08 2.11 12.49
CA TYR A 8 8.63 1.56 11.20
C TYR A 8 8.80 0.05 11.03
N VAL A 9 9.40 -0.65 12.00
CA VAL A 9 9.54 -2.11 11.98
C VAL A 9 8.70 -2.74 13.09
N GLY A 10 7.90 -3.72 12.72
CA GLY A 10 7.09 -4.50 13.64
C GLY A 10 5.61 -4.10 13.71
N GLY A 11 4.89 -4.68 14.66
CA GLY A 11 3.44 -4.57 14.77
C GLY A 11 2.91 -3.16 15.04
N LYS A 12 3.65 -2.33 15.78
CA LYS A 12 3.23 -0.95 16.11
C LYS A 12 3.14 -0.02 14.91
N SER A 13 3.83 -0.34 13.82
CA SER A 13 3.80 0.45 12.59
C SER A 13 2.58 0.14 11.71
N VAL A 14 1.78 -0.87 12.07
CA VAL A 14 0.66 -1.34 11.26
C VAL A 14 -0.62 -0.65 11.70
N GLY A 15 -1.21 0.11 10.78
CA GLY A 15 -2.59 0.60 10.90
C GLY A 15 -3.57 -0.32 10.16
N VAL A 16 -4.86 -0.01 10.22
CA VAL A 16 -5.87 -0.72 9.42
C VAL A 16 -5.58 -0.52 7.93
N PRO A 17 -5.42 -1.60 7.13
CA PRO A 17 -5.18 -1.48 5.69
C PRO A 17 -6.41 -0.91 4.98
N GLY A 18 -6.36 0.35 4.58
CA GLY A 18 -7.54 1.08 4.09
C GLY A 18 -7.76 1.06 2.59
N VAL A 19 -6.72 0.77 1.79
CA VAL A 19 -6.76 0.94 0.34
C VAL A 19 -7.82 0.06 -0.34
N LEU A 20 -7.99 -1.18 0.13
CA LEU A 20 -8.96 -2.09 -0.47
C LEU A 20 -10.41 -1.61 -0.24
N ARG A 21 -10.72 -1.04 0.94
CA ARG A 21 -12.03 -0.44 1.21
C ARG A 21 -12.27 0.76 0.30
N ALA A 22 -11.30 1.65 0.18
CA ALA A 22 -11.42 2.83 -0.69
C ALA A 22 -11.60 2.44 -2.18
N LEU A 23 -10.88 1.41 -2.65
CA LEU A 23 -11.03 0.91 -4.02
C LEU A 23 -12.39 0.24 -4.24
N ALA A 24 -12.93 -0.49 -3.26
CA ALA A 24 -14.25 -1.09 -3.34
C ALA A 24 -15.35 -0.01 -3.40
N ASP A 25 -15.26 1.01 -2.56
CA ASP A 25 -16.20 2.13 -2.55
C ASP A 25 -16.14 2.91 -3.88
N ALA A 26 -14.94 3.18 -4.39
CA ALA A 26 -14.75 3.81 -5.69
C ALA A 26 -15.28 2.96 -6.85
N HIS A 27 -15.06 1.64 -6.81
CA HIS A 27 -15.61 0.72 -7.80
C HIS A 27 -17.13 0.68 -7.76
N GLN A 28 -17.73 0.70 -6.59
CA GLN A 28 -19.17 0.72 -6.43
C GLN A 28 -19.80 1.98 -7.06
N LEU A 29 -19.13 3.13 -6.99
CA LEU A 29 -19.60 4.40 -7.54
C LEU A 29 -19.31 4.57 -9.04
N TYR A 30 -18.16 4.10 -9.50
CA TYR A 30 -17.63 4.43 -10.84
C TYR A 30 -17.17 3.21 -11.64
N GLY A 31 -17.18 2.01 -11.07
CA GLY A 31 -16.73 0.79 -11.72
C GLY A 31 -17.60 0.42 -12.92
N LYS A 32 -16.97 -0.05 -13.99
CA LYS A 32 -17.63 -0.51 -15.22
C LYS A 32 -17.48 -2.01 -15.46
N LEU A 33 -16.37 -2.57 -15.02
CA LEU A 33 -16.10 -4.01 -15.13
C LEU A 33 -16.65 -4.73 -13.89
N PRO A 34 -17.00 -6.02 -14.00
CA PRO A 34 -17.31 -6.84 -12.84
C PRO A 34 -16.14 -6.84 -11.83
N TRP A 35 -16.44 -6.79 -10.54
CA TRP A 35 -15.44 -6.75 -9.48
C TRP A 35 -14.41 -7.88 -9.60
N GLU A 36 -14.86 -9.10 -9.83
CA GLU A 36 -14.01 -10.29 -9.96
C GLU A 36 -12.99 -10.16 -11.10
N ALA A 37 -13.38 -9.55 -12.22
CA ALA A 37 -12.52 -9.40 -13.38
C ALA A 37 -11.27 -8.54 -13.09
N LEU A 38 -11.34 -7.62 -12.12
CA LEU A 38 -10.24 -6.74 -11.74
C LEU A 38 -9.06 -7.48 -11.08
N PHE A 39 -9.28 -8.70 -10.61
CA PHE A 39 -8.26 -9.48 -9.90
C PHE A 39 -7.51 -10.48 -10.78
N THR A 40 -8.02 -10.77 -11.99
CA THR A 40 -7.52 -11.85 -12.85
C THR A 40 -6.01 -11.76 -13.11
N ASP A 41 -5.54 -10.60 -13.54
CA ASP A 41 -4.11 -10.41 -13.86
C ASP A 41 -3.23 -10.48 -12.62
N ALA A 42 -3.66 -9.89 -11.51
CA ALA A 42 -2.93 -9.93 -10.25
C ALA A 42 -2.82 -11.35 -9.69
N ILE A 43 -3.90 -12.14 -9.78
CA ILE A 43 -3.90 -13.55 -9.39
C ILE A 43 -2.91 -14.33 -10.27
N THR A 44 -2.97 -14.13 -11.58
CA THR A 44 -2.07 -14.81 -12.54
C THR A 44 -0.60 -14.48 -12.25
N LEU A 45 -0.28 -13.20 -12.04
CA LEU A 45 1.08 -12.77 -11.69
C LEU A 45 1.56 -13.35 -10.35
N ALA A 46 0.68 -13.41 -9.36
CA ALA A 46 1.03 -13.98 -8.06
C ALA A 46 1.31 -15.48 -8.13
N GLU A 47 0.59 -16.24 -8.97
CA GLU A 47 0.76 -17.70 -9.12
C GLU A 47 1.86 -18.10 -10.07
N GLN A 48 1.84 -17.52 -11.26
CA GLN A 48 2.81 -17.88 -12.29
C GLN A 48 4.16 -17.20 -12.03
N GLY A 49 4.15 -16.09 -11.32
CA GLY A 49 5.31 -15.27 -11.00
C GLY A 49 5.60 -14.22 -12.04
N PHE A 50 6.40 -13.27 -11.63
CA PHE A 50 6.95 -12.21 -12.48
C PHE A 50 8.44 -12.03 -12.19
N PRO A 51 9.25 -11.60 -13.18
CA PRO A 51 10.67 -11.39 -12.95
C PRO A 51 10.89 -10.18 -12.03
N VAL A 52 11.71 -10.37 -10.99
CA VAL A 52 12.19 -9.27 -10.13
C VAL A 52 12.88 -8.24 -11.00
N THR A 53 12.44 -6.98 -10.93
CA THR A 53 13.03 -5.89 -11.71
C THR A 53 14.40 -5.50 -11.13
N GLU A 54 15.26 -4.86 -11.95
CA GLU A 54 16.53 -4.30 -11.47
C GLU A 54 16.33 -3.31 -10.31
N ARG A 55 15.27 -2.49 -10.37
CA ARG A 55 14.93 -1.55 -9.31
C ARG A 55 14.65 -2.28 -8.00
N THR A 56 13.81 -3.31 -8.03
CA THR A 56 13.48 -4.12 -6.84
C THR A 56 14.75 -4.79 -6.30
N ALA A 57 15.56 -5.42 -7.14
CA ALA A 57 16.81 -6.06 -6.73
C ALA A 57 17.78 -5.06 -6.06
N LYS A 58 17.96 -3.87 -6.64
CA LYS A 58 18.78 -2.79 -6.05
C LYS A 58 18.24 -2.33 -4.70
N GLN A 59 16.93 -2.20 -4.53
CA GLN A 59 16.32 -1.82 -3.26
C GLN A 59 16.49 -2.89 -2.18
N LEU A 60 16.34 -4.16 -2.53
CA LEU A 60 16.60 -5.27 -1.62
C LEU A 60 18.08 -5.32 -1.21
N ALA A 61 19.02 -5.19 -2.16
CA ALA A 61 20.43 -5.16 -1.90
C ALA A 61 20.86 -3.99 -1.00
N PHE A 62 20.22 -2.82 -1.17
CA PHE A 62 20.44 -1.65 -0.31
C PHE A 62 20.01 -1.90 1.14
N GLY A 63 18.99 -2.75 1.36
CA GLY A 63 18.60 -3.24 2.67
C GLY A 63 18.10 -2.14 3.63
N TRP A 64 17.44 -1.10 3.11
CA TRP A 64 16.97 0.03 3.93
C TRP A 64 16.02 -0.40 5.04
N ASN A 65 15.05 -1.27 4.71
CA ASN A 65 14.15 -1.85 5.70
C ASN A 65 14.72 -3.15 6.27
N GLN A 66 15.38 -3.06 7.40
CA GLN A 66 15.98 -4.22 8.07
C GLN A 66 14.93 -5.29 8.48
N GLY A 67 13.67 -4.90 8.65
CA GLY A 67 12.59 -5.84 8.95
C GLY A 67 12.38 -6.87 7.83
N LEU A 68 12.53 -6.48 6.57
CA LEU A 68 12.43 -7.41 5.44
C LEU A 68 13.52 -8.48 5.44
N LYS A 69 14.73 -8.15 5.94
CA LYS A 69 15.85 -9.07 6.00
C LYS A 69 15.84 -9.95 7.26
N GLN A 70 15.28 -9.45 8.35
CA GLN A 70 15.40 -10.08 9.66
C GLN A 70 14.16 -10.85 10.11
N LEU A 71 12.97 -10.45 9.64
CA LEU A 71 11.70 -10.97 10.15
C LEU A 71 11.03 -11.93 9.16
N ALA A 72 10.66 -13.10 9.66
CA ALA A 72 9.82 -14.03 8.91
C ALA A 72 8.36 -13.49 8.82
N PRO A 73 7.64 -13.81 7.74
CA PRO A 73 8.06 -14.58 6.56
C PRO A 73 8.80 -13.77 5.50
N ALA A 74 8.91 -12.43 5.66
CA ALA A 74 9.47 -11.53 4.64
C ALA A 74 10.93 -11.88 4.24
N ASN A 75 11.75 -12.26 5.22
CA ASN A 75 13.13 -12.65 4.95
C ASN A 75 13.23 -13.92 4.09
N GLN A 76 12.35 -14.89 4.27
CA GLN A 76 12.30 -16.10 3.47
C GLN A 76 11.86 -15.81 2.04
N TYR A 77 11.00 -14.80 1.87
CA TYR A 77 10.42 -14.41 0.60
C TYR A 77 11.38 -13.53 -0.24
N PHE A 78 12.02 -12.54 0.39
CA PHE A 78 12.87 -11.57 -0.31
C PHE A 78 14.37 -11.85 -0.21
N TYR A 79 14.79 -12.63 0.80
CA TYR A 79 16.19 -12.96 1.09
C TYR A 79 16.38 -14.46 1.33
N PRO A 80 15.98 -15.33 0.37
CA PRO A 80 16.17 -16.77 0.53
C PRO A 80 17.65 -17.09 0.71
N GLY A 81 17.98 -17.85 1.76
CA GLY A 81 19.39 -18.12 2.13
C GLY A 81 20.15 -16.93 2.69
N GLY A 82 19.48 -15.82 3.01
CA GLY A 82 20.08 -14.61 3.58
C GLY A 82 20.53 -13.57 2.54
N GLU A 83 20.43 -13.89 1.24
CA GLU A 83 20.83 -13.01 0.15
C GLU A 83 19.61 -12.37 -0.54
N PRO A 84 19.72 -11.12 -0.99
CA PRO A 84 18.62 -10.44 -1.67
C PRO A 84 18.33 -11.10 -3.04
N LEU A 85 17.05 -11.16 -3.41
CA LEU A 85 16.65 -11.67 -4.73
C LEU A 85 17.32 -10.88 -5.86
N PRO A 86 17.97 -11.56 -6.81
CA PRO A 86 18.55 -10.90 -7.98
C PRO A 86 17.50 -10.48 -8.99
N ALA A 87 17.84 -9.53 -9.86
CA ALA A 87 17.03 -9.20 -11.03
C ALA A 87 16.81 -10.44 -11.92
N GLY A 88 15.62 -10.58 -12.46
CA GLY A 88 15.24 -11.73 -13.28
C GLY A 88 14.76 -12.96 -12.48
N HIS A 89 14.91 -12.99 -11.16
CA HIS A 89 14.34 -14.07 -10.34
C HIS A 89 12.82 -14.11 -10.51
N LEU A 90 12.25 -15.29 -10.77
CA LEU A 90 10.81 -15.46 -10.91
C LEU A 90 10.16 -15.52 -9.52
N LEU A 91 9.57 -14.39 -9.10
CA LEU A 91 8.95 -14.24 -7.78
C LEU A 91 7.48 -14.67 -7.85
N LYS A 92 7.09 -15.64 -7.01
CA LYS A 92 5.73 -16.16 -6.88
C LYS A 92 5.19 -15.98 -5.48
N ASN A 93 3.89 -15.79 -5.37
CA ASN A 93 3.18 -15.75 -4.09
C ASN A 93 1.79 -16.41 -4.20
N PRO A 94 1.72 -17.75 -4.20
CA PRO A 94 0.45 -18.46 -4.31
C PRO A 94 -0.50 -18.19 -3.13
N GLU A 95 0.02 -17.89 -1.94
CA GLU A 95 -0.78 -17.54 -0.78
C GLU A 95 -1.49 -16.20 -0.99
N TYR A 96 -0.78 -15.22 -1.54
CA TYR A 96 -1.39 -13.94 -1.91
C TYR A 96 -2.44 -14.11 -3.02
N ALA A 97 -2.19 -14.97 -4.00
CA ALA A 97 -3.17 -15.30 -5.03
C ALA A 97 -4.45 -15.91 -4.43
N ALA A 98 -4.32 -16.78 -3.42
CA ALA A 98 -5.48 -17.34 -2.73
C ALA A 98 -6.33 -16.27 -2.03
N ILE A 99 -5.69 -15.31 -1.36
CA ILE A 99 -6.38 -14.16 -0.74
C ILE A 99 -7.06 -13.30 -1.81
N LEU A 100 -6.39 -13.01 -2.92
CA LEU A 100 -6.98 -12.25 -4.02
C LEU A 100 -8.22 -12.93 -4.62
N ARG A 101 -8.19 -14.26 -4.80
CA ARG A 101 -9.37 -15.03 -5.25
C ARG A 101 -10.52 -14.93 -4.26
N GLN A 102 -10.23 -15.04 -2.99
CA GLN A 102 -11.27 -14.93 -1.97
C GLN A 102 -11.91 -13.53 -1.99
N ILE A 103 -11.11 -12.46 -2.09
CA ILE A 103 -11.62 -11.09 -2.20
C ILE A 103 -12.42 -10.90 -3.50
N ALA A 104 -11.96 -11.45 -4.62
CA ALA A 104 -12.66 -11.39 -5.89
C ALA A 104 -14.05 -12.03 -5.80
N LYS A 105 -14.14 -13.21 -5.20
CA LYS A 105 -15.36 -14.02 -5.08
C LYS A 105 -16.32 -13.48 -4.03
N ASP A 106 -15.82 -13.21 -2.82
CA ASP A 106 -16.64 -12.96 -1.63
C ASP A 106 -16.73 -11.45 -1.30
N GLY A 107 -16.07 -10.62 -2.10
CA GLY A 107 -16.04 -9.17 -1.91
C GLY A 107 -15.05 -8.72 -0.84
N VAL A 108 -15.09 -7.42 -0.57
CA VAL A 108 -14.14 -6.76 0.34
C VAL A 108 -14.23 -7.24 1.80
N SER A 109 -15.39 -7.77 2.23
CA SER A 109 -15.57 -8.31 3.58
C SER A 109 -14.63 -9.48 3.87
N ALA A 110 -14.29 -10.29 2.86
CA ALA A 110 -13.34 -11.39 3.00
C ALA A 110 -11.95 -10.97 3.49
N PHE A 111 -11.59 -9.70 3.35
CA PHE A 111 -10.33 -9.16 3.85
C PHE A 111 -10.44 -8.61 5.28
N TYR A 112 -11.56 -7.97 5.61
CA TYR A 112 -11.75 -7.28 6.89
C TYR A 112 -12.41 -8.13 7.98
N GLU A 113 -12.90 -9.31 7.61
CA GLU A 113 -13.61 -10.22 8.50
C GLU A 113 -13.08 -11.65 8.33
N GLY A 114 -13.48 -12.54 9.24
CA GLY A 114 -13.16 -13.96 9.17
C GLY A 114 -11.67 -14.29 9.32
N ALA A 115 -11.22 -15.33 8.63
CA ALA A 115 -9.89 -15.91 8.81
C ALA A 115 -8.75 -14.95 8.44
N ASN A 116 -8.90 -14.16 7.36
CA ASN A 116 -7.87 -13.21 6.93
C ASN A 116 -7.68 -12.08 7.96
N ALA A 117 -8.78 -11.52 8.47
CA ALA A 117 -8.75 -10.51 9.53
C ALA A 117 -8.10 -11.06 10.81
N GLN A 118 -8.45 -12.29 11.21
CA GLN A 118 -7.86 -12.92 12.38
C GLN A 118 -6.36 -13.16 12.20
N ALA A 119 -5.92 -13.60 11.02
CA ALA A 119 -4.52 -13.80 10.72
C ALA A 119 -3.73 -12.47 10.78
N MET A 120 -4.27 -11.37 10.25
CA MET A 120 -3.67 -10.03 10.35
C MET A 120 -3.54 -9.60 11.81
N VAL A 121 -4.60 -9.68 12.60
CA VAL A 121 -4.59 -9.32 14.02
C VAL A 121 -3.55 -10.13 14.77
N ASN A 122 -3.54 -11.45 14.60
CA ASN A 122 -2.56 -12.32 15.25
C ASN A 122 -1.13 -11.95 14.89
N THR A 123 -0.86 -11.70 13.60
CA THR A 123 0.47 -11.32 13.12
C THR A 123 0.95 -10.00 13.73
N VAL A 124 0.05 -9.01 13.83
CA VAL A 124 0.36 -7.70 14.40
C VAL A 124 0.58 -7.78 15.91
N GLN A 125 -0.31 -8.48 16.63
CA GLN A 125 -0.24 -8.60 18.09
C GLN A 125 0.89 -9.51 18.57
N GLN A 126 1.26 -10.51 17.77
CA GLN A 126 2.34 -11.47 18.06
C GLN A 126 3.66 -11.12 17.35
N ALA A 127 3.76 -9.93 16.77
CA ALA A 127 4.98 -9.53 16.07
C ALA A 127 6.20 -9.64 17.00
N ALA A 128 7.27 -10.29 16.53
CA ALA A 128 8.50 -10.50 17.30
C ALA A 128 9.19 -9.18 17.68
N VAL A 129 8.91 -8.12 16.94
CA VAL A 129 9.42 -6.76 17.17
C VAL A 129 8.23 -5.81 17.31
N ASN A 130 8.21 -5.03 18.37
CA ASN A 130 7.20 -3.98 18.61
C ASN A 130 5.76 -4.47 18.35
N PRO A 131 5.23 -5.45 19.11
CA PRO A 131 3.87 -5.95 18.91
C PRO A 131 2.85 -4.80 18.93
N GLY A 132 1.91 -4.84 17.98
CA GLY A 132 0.88 -3.81 17.82
C GLY A 132 -0.40 -4.13 18.58
N GLN A 133 -1.41 -3.28 18.41
CA GLN A 133 -2.69 -3.37 19.14
C GLN A 133 -3.89 -3.48 18.18
N LEU A 134 -3.67 -3.77 16.90
CA LEU A 134 -4.75 -3.95 15.92
C LEU A 134 -5.74 -5.02 16.41
N THR A 135 -7.03 -4.74 16.30
CA THR A 135 -8.10 -5.64 16.71
C THR A 135 -9.05 -5.99 15.56
N LEU A 136 -9.83 -7.05 15.70
CA LEU A 136 -10.91 -7.36 14.75
C LEU A 136 -11.96 -6.25 14.68
N THR A 137 -12.21 -5.57 15.79
CA THR A 137 -13.13 -4.43 15.85
C THR A 137 -12.63 -3.27 15.00
N ASP A 138 -11.33 -2.98 15.04
CA ASP A 138 -10.73 -1.92 14.20
C ASP A 138 -10.89 -2.23 12.72
N LEU A 139 -10.66 -3.49 12.31
CA LEU A 139 -10.83 -3.92 10.93
C LEU A 139 -12.30 -3.85 10.48
N ALA A 140 -13.22 -4.36 11.27
CA ALA A 140 -14.65 -4.37 10.94
C ALA A 140 -15.26 -2.96 10.93
N ALA A 141 -14.82 -2.09 11.82
CA ALA A 141 -15.31 -0.71 11.92
C ALA A 141 -14.70 0.24 10.89
N TYR A 142 -13.61 -0.15 10.23
CA TYR A 142 -12.93 0.76 9.30
C TYR A 142 -13.82 1.16 8.12
N ARG A 143 -13.83 2.45 7.82
CA ARG A 143 -14.50 3.03 6.65
C ARG A 143 -13.53 3.95 5.94
N ALA A 144 -13.61 3.97 4.61
CA ALA A 144 -12.89 4.97 3.82
C ALA A 144 -13.61 6.33 3.94
N GLU A 145 -12.83 7.38 4.09
CA GLU A 145 -13.34 8.74 4.20
C GLU A 145 -13.28 9.44 2.84
N GLN A 146 -14.43 9.84 2.33
CA GLN A 146 -14.51 10.69 1.15
C GLN A 146 -14.38 12.15 1.55
N ARG A 147 -13.47 12.88 0.91
CA ARG A 147 -13.23 14.30 1.15
C ARG A 147 -13.22 15.07 -0.17
N ASP A 148 -13.69 16.31 -0.13
CA ASP A 148 -13.57 17.20 -1.26
C ASP A 148 -12.09 17.50 -1.55
N ALA A 149 -11.76 17.58 -2.83
CA ALA A 149 -10.43 17.98 -3.25
C ALA A 149 -10.18 19.46 -2.91
N VAL A 150 -8.95 19.80 -2.53
CA VAL A 150 -8.53 21.21 -2.44
C VAL A 150 -8.00 21.67 -3.79
N CYS A 151 -8.44 22.84 -4.25
CA CYS A 151 -8.13 23.33 -5.58
C CYS A 151 -7.67 24.78 -5.55
N ILE A 152 -6.80 25.14 -6.53
CA ILE A 152 -6.48 26.54 -6.86
C ILE A 152 -6.53 26.76 -8.38
N SER A 153 -6.67 28.01 -8.77
CA SER A 153 -6.42 28.39 -10.18
C SER A 153 -4.91 28.57 -10.38
N TYR A 154 -4.39 28.05 -11.48
CA TYR A 154 -3.02 28.27 -11.93
C TYR A 154 -3.02 28.46 -13.44
N ARG A 155 -2.66 29.66 -13.89
CA ARG A 155 -2.79 30.06 -15.30
C ARG A 155 -4.24 29.91 -15.78
N VAL A 156 -4.43 29.06 -16.77
CA VAL A 156 -5.75 28.74 -17.35
C VAL A 156 -6.36 27.44 -16.80
N TYR A 157 -5.68 26.81 -15.82
CA TYR A 157 -6.07 25.53 -15.25
C TYR A 157 -6.58 25.65 -13.84
N GLN A 158 -7.50 24.79 -13.47
CA GLN A 158 -7.83 24.48 -12.09
C GLN A 158 -7.00 23.24 -11.69
N ILE A 159 -6.12 23.39 -10.70
CA ILE A 159 -5.29 22.31 -10.16
C ILE A 159 -5.89 21.86 -8.85
N CYS A 160 -6.17 20.58 -8.75
CA CYS A 160 -6.77 19.98 -7.56
C CYS A 160 -5.87 18.88 -6.99
N GLY A 161 -5.87 18.74 -5.68
CA GLY A 161 -5.13 17.69 -4.98
C GLY A 161 -5.89 17.16 -3.78
N MET A 162 -5.41 16.03 -3.25
CA MET A 162 -6.00 15.42 -2.07
C MET A 162 -5.95 16.38 -0.87
N ALA A 163 -7.06 16.49 -0.15
CA ALA A 163 -7.15 17.23 1.11
C ALA A 163 -6.31 16.60 2.25
N PRO A 164 -6.02 17.33 3.33
CA PRO A 164 -5.42 16.76 4.52
C PRO A 164 -6.20 15.51 5.03
N PRO A 165 -5.48 14.53 5.61
CA PRO A 165 -4.10 14.58 6.10
C PRO A 165 -3.00 14.33 5.05
N SER A 166 -3.34 14.21 3.76
CA SER A 166 -2.32 14.14 2.71
C SER A 166 -1.63 15.49 2.54
N SER A 167 -0.29 15.51 2.64
CA SER A 167 0.50 16.74 2.47
C SER A 167 0.73 17.11 1.00
N GLY A 168 0.70 16.11 0.09
CA GLY A 168 1.08 16.30 -1.31
C GLY A 168 0.21 17.30 -2.07
N GLY A 169 -1.11 17.23 -1.89
CA GLY A 169 -2.03 18.15 -2.51
C GLY A 169 -1.73 19.60 -2.13
N ILE A 170 -1.71 19.91 -0.83
CA ILE A 170 -1.43 21.28 -0.33
C ILE A 170 -0.04 21.75 -0.78
N ALA A 171 1.00 20.91 -0.66
CA ALA A 171 2.35 21.30 -1.05
C ALA A 171 2.44 21.69 -2.53
N VAL A 172 1.83 20.89 -3.42
CA VAL A 172 1.80 21.20 -4.87
C VAL A 172 1.02 22.50 -5.12
N LEU A 173 -0.14 22.67 -4.49
CA LEU A 173 -0.96 23.86 -4.67
C LEU A 173 -0.25 25.14 -4.16
N GLN A 174 0.48 25.07 -3.04
CA GLN A 174 1.31 26.17 -2.56
C GLN A 174 2.44 26.50 -3.55
N MET A 175 3.15 25.50 -4.07
CA MET A 175 4.18 25.71 -5.10
C MET A 175 3.60 26.38 -6.34
N MET A 176 2.46 25.90 -6.83
CA MET A 176 1.80 26.50 -8.01
C MET A 176 1.34 27.93 -7.73
N GLY A 177 0.78 28.23 -6.55
CA GLY A 177 0.40 29.58 -6.15
C GLY A 177 1.57 30.55 -6.09
N ILE A 178 2.73 30.11 -5.62
CA ILE A 178 3.97 30.92 -5.65
C ILE A 178 4.42 31.13 -7.11
N LEU A 179 4.45 30.08 -7.92
CA LEU A 179 4.90 30.13 -9.31
C LEU A 179 3.97 30.96 -10.23
N GLU A 180 2.72 31.20 -9.83
CA GLU A 180 1.78 32.04 -10.58
C GLU A 180 2.31 33.44 -10.81
N SER A 181 3.08 33.98 -9.87
CA SER A 181 3.66 35.32 -9.92
C SER A 181 4.88 35.43 -10.82
N PHE A 182 5.38 34.33 -11.39
CA PHE A 182 6.62 34.32 -12.18
C PHE A 182 6.34 34.06 -13.66
N PRO A 183 6.98 34.81 -14.59
CA PRO A 183 6.87 34.55 -16.04
C PRO A 183 7.80 33.39 -16.43
N LEU A 184 7.45 32.15 -16.04
CA LEU A 184 8.30 30.96 -16.22
C LEU A 184 8.72 30.71 -17.67
N SER A 185 7.90 31.10 -18.64
CA SER A 185 8.23 30.98 -20.07
C SER A 185 9.38 31.88 -20.49
N GLU A 186 9.68 32.93 -19.73
CA GLU A 186 10.74 33.91 -20.01
C GLU A 186 12.01 33.65 -19.18
N MET A 187 11.93 32.73 -18.21
CA MET A 187 13.06 32.37 -17.37
C MET A 187 13.93 31.33 -18.07
N LYS A 188 15.27 31.58 -18.11
CA LYS A 188 16.27 30.69 -18.70
C LYS A 188 17.02 29.90 -17.63
#